data_b757c2dda6c12b84553211a180557462
#
_entry.id   b757c2dda6c12b84553211a180557462
#
_cell.length_a   1.000
_cell.length_b   1.000
_cell.length_c   1.000
_cell.angle_alpha   90.00
_cell.angle_beta   90.00
_cell.angle_gamma   90.00
#
_symmetry.space_group_name_H-M   'P 1'
#
loop_
_entity.id
_entity.type
_entity.pdbx_description
1 polymer ?
#
loop_
_entity_poly.entity_id
_entity_poly.type
_entity_poly.pdbx_seq_one_letter_code
_entity_poly.pdbx_strand_id
1 'polypeptide(L)'
;MSKASQDEQFDYYEIEVALDDQKYEYYFEIHVGKVYCFFDLRGVTRDVQDYYKFTLIPGQKVPAWAKGAVMYQIYIDRFYNGDPDNDVLTDEYTYIGEHVNRVTDWGKYPAVMGVREFYGGDLAGVLQKMDYLQDLGVDVIYFNPLFVSPSNHKYDIQDYDNIDPHIGKIVDEQGDLLQPGQMENRYATKYINRVANKKNLDASNELFAQVVEEAHKRGMKVILDGVFNHCGSFNKWMDRERIYENAEGYDKGAYVSADSPYRNYFDFHNQAAWPYNNSYDGWWGHDTLPKLNYEGSEKLEQYILSLIHISEP
;
A
#
# COMPACT_ATOMS: atom_id res chain seq x y z
N MET A 1 36.43 24.56 4.47
CA MET A 1 36.32 24.20 3.05
C MET A 1 37.20 25.19 2.26
N SER A 2 37.90 24.70 1.23
CA SER A 2 38.71 25.53 0.30
C SER A 2 37.95 25.66 -1.02
N LYS A 3 38.15 26.80 -1.72
CA LYS A 3 37.61 26.98 -3.07
C LYS A 3 38.33 26.03 -4.02
N ALA A 4 37.55 25.11 -4.62
CA ALA A 4 38.06 24.08 -5.53
C ALA A 4 38.04 24.53 -6.99
N SER A 5 36.95 25.15 -7.43
CA SER A 5 36.76 25.63 -8.79
C SER A 5 35.77 26.79 -8.85
N GLN A 6 35.58 27.33 -10.05
CA GLN A 6 34.64 28.41 -10.33
C GLN A 6 34.18 28.29 -11.79
N ASP A 7 32.92 28.57 -12.05
CA ASP A 7 32.38 28.84 -13.39
C ASP A 7 31.79 30.25 -13.47
N GLU A 8 31.00 30.54 -14.52
CA GLU A 8 30.43 31.88 -14.72
C GLU A 8 29.35 32.23 -13.67
N GLN A 9 28.76 31.23 -12.99
CA GLN A 9 27.62 31.39 -12.09
C GLN A 9 27.95 31.05 -10.64
N PHE A 10 28.87 30.09 -10.39
CA PHE A 10 29.11 29.50 -9.08
C PHE A 10 30.58 29.40 -8.71
N ASP A 11 30.83 29.59 -7.41
CA ASP A 11 32.07 29.20 -6.72
C ASP A 11 31.84 27.84 -6.04
N TYR A 12 32.73 26.89 -6.32
CA TYR A 12 32.66 25.54 -5.73
C TYR A 12 33.68 25.40 -4.61
N TYR A 13 33.23 24.90 -3.46
CA TYR A 13 34.08 24.69 -2.28
C TYR A 13 34.06 23.20 -1.92
N GLU A 14 35.19 22.68 -1.52
CA GLU A 14 35.38 21.29 -1.11
C GLU A 14 36.09 21.16 0.22
N ILE A 15 35.87 20.04 0.90
CA ILE A 15 36.63 19.59 2.05
C ILE A 15 36.66 18.07 2.02
N GLU A 16 37.82 17.50 2.29
CA GLU A 16 37.99 16.07 2.49
C GLU A 16 37.99 15.78 3.99
N VAL A 17 37.12 14.85 4.44
CA VAL A 17 36.98 14.48 5.83
C VAL A 17 37.10 12.96 5.95
N ALA A 18 38.05 12.49 6.76
CA ALA A 18 38.15 11.06 7.10
C ALA A 18 37.04 10.71 8.11
N LEU A 19 36.21 9.78 7.75
CA LEU A 19 35.07 9.31 8.57
C LEU A 19 35.23 7.82 8.86
N ASP A 20 34.78 7.39 10.05
CA ASP A 20 34.61 5.99 10.42
C ASP A 20 33.15 5.53 10.14
N ASP A 21 32.78 4.30 10.49
CA ASP A 21 31.46 3.72 10.20
C ASP A 21 30.36 4.19 11.17
N GLN A 22 30.36 5.49 11.54
CA GLN A 22 29.32 6.10 12.36
C GLN A 22 28.38 6.98 11.55
N LYS A 23 27.19 7.24 12.05
CA LYS A 23 26.27 8.24 11.52
C LYS A 23 26.80 9.63 11.87
N TYR A 24 26.97 10.48 10.88
CA TYR A 24 27.34 11.87 11.04
C TYR A 24 26.18 12.78 10.68
N GLU A 25 26.02 13.86 11.44
CA GLU A 25 25.09 14.94 11.16
C GLU A 25 25.89 16.22 10.94
N TYR A 26 25.57 16.95 9.88
CA TYR A 26 26.30 18.15 9.52
C TYR A 26 25.39 19.22 8.91
N TYR A 27 25.90 20.44 8.90
CA TYR A 27 25.34 21.59 8.20
C TYR A 27 26.51 22.45 7.70
N PHE A 28 26.23 23.43 6.85
CA PHE A 28 27.23 24.39 6.40
C PHE A 28 27.00 25.72 7.09
N GLU A 29 28.08 26.34 7.55
CA GLU A 29 28.10 27.70 8.00
C GLU A 29 28.77 28.57 6.93
N ILE A 30 28.08 29.58 6.42
CA ILE A 30 28.49 30.42 5.31
C ILE A 30 28.76 31.83 5.84
N HIS A 31 29.97 32.31 5.69
CA HIS A 31 30.39 33.65 6.09
C HIS A 31 30.56 34.54 4.86
N VAL A 32 29.89 35.71 4.86
CA VAL A 32 30.04 36.75 3.86
C VAL A 32 30.34 38.07 4.57
N GLY A 33 31.61 38.43 4.68
CA GLY A 33 32.06 39.58 5.43
C GLY A 33 31.73 39.45 6.93
N LYS A 34 30.85 40.31 7.46
CA LYS A 34 30.41 40.27 8.87
C LYS A 34 29.09 39.53 9.06
N VAL A 35 28.48 39.01 7.99
CA VAL A 35 27.22 38.28 8.03
C VAL A 35 27.52 36.81 7.89
N TYR A 36 26.81 36.00 8.68
CA TYR A 36 26.82 34.55 8.55
C TYR A 36 25.39 33.97 8.48
N CYS A 37 25.27 32.88 7.80
CA CYS A 37 24.05 32.09 7.71
C CYS A 37 24.39 30.59 7.68
N PHE A 38 23.38 29.75 7.84
CA PHE A 38 23.51 28.30 7.82
C PHE A 38 22.82 27.73 6.59
N PHE A 39 23.31 26.61 6.11
CA PHE A 39 22.66 25.84 5.06
C PHE A 39 22.44 24.41 5.56
N ASP A 40 21.18 24.01 5.63
CA ASP A 40 20.71 22.68 6.04
C ASP A 40 19.61 22.19 5.10
N LEU A 41 18.85 21.13 5.46
CA LEU A 41 17.78 20.58 4.64
C LEU A 41 16.67 21.60 4.29
N ARG A 42 16.54 22.70 5.03
CA ARG A 42 15.59 23.80 4.72
C ARG A 42 16.15 24.80 3.68
N GLY A 43 17.43 24.66 3.29
CA GLY A 43 18.16 25.63 2.52
C GLY A 43 18.90 26.64 3.42
N VAL A 44 18.97 27.92 3.00
CA VAL A 44 19.66 28.98 3.77
C VAL A 44 18.80 29.47 4.93
N THR A 45 19.33 29.40 6.14
CA THR A 45 18.62 29.73 7.40
C THR A 45 19.46 30.62 8.30
N ARG A 46 18.85 31.22 9.34
CA ARG A 46 19.53 32.03 10.37
C ARG A 46 19.84 31.26 11.65
N ASP A 47 19.29 30.05 11.79
CA ASP A 47 19.44 29.17 12.95
C ASP A 47 19.68 27.73 12.49
N VAL A 48 20.25 26.92 13.35
CA VAL A 48 20.42 25.47 13.13
C VAL A 48 19.46 24.71 14.05
N GLN A 49 18.75 23.76 13.48
CA GLN A 49 17.89 22.85 14.24
C GLN A 49 18.32 21.41 13.93
N ASP A 50 18.45 20.58 14.97
CA ASP A 50 19.01 19.22 14.84
C ASP A 50 18.24 18.35 13.84
N TYR A 51 16.91 18.48 13.78
CA TYR A 51 16.06 17.73 12.86
C TYR A 51 16.37 18.00 11.36
N TYR A 52 16.93 19.16 11.04
CA TYR A 52 17.18 19.57 9.65
C TYR A 52 18.65 19.48 9.23
N LYS A 53 19.50 18.90 10.04
CA LYS A 53 20.88 18.64 9.65
C LYS A 53 20.94 17.61 8.52
N PHE A 54 21.92 17.73 7.64
CA PHE A 54 22.26 16.68 6.68
C PHE A 54 22.79 15.47 7.42
N THR A 55 22.51 14.29 6.93
CA THR A 55 23.01 13.02 7.48
C THR A 55 23.96 12.35 6.49
N LEU A 56 25.07 11.86 6.98
CA LEU A 56 26.03 11.06 6.23
C LEU A 56 26.29 9.75 7.01
N ILE A 57 26.10 8.62 6.36
CA ILE A 57 26.39 7.30 6.90
C ILE A 57 27.44 6.67 5.99
N PRO A 58 28.72 6.65 6.40
CA PRO A 58 29.78 6.00 5.63
C PRO A 58 29.46 4.52 5.40
N GLY A 59 29.79 4.00 4.24
CA GLY A 59 29.52 2.61 3.89
C GLY A 59 28.06 2.28 3.52
N GLN A 60 27.11 3.22 3.68
CA GLN A 60 25.72 3.01 3.23
C GLN A 60 25.69 2.79 1.71
N LYS A 61 25.18 1.64 1.31
CA LYS A 61 24.99 1.29 -0.11
C LYS A 61 23.57 1.59 -0.53
N VAL A 62 23.41 2.52 -1.43
CA VAL A 62 22.14 2.74 -2.16
C VAL A 62 22.25 1.99 -3.49
N PRO A 63 21.23 1.19 -3.88
CA PRO A 63 21.22 0.52 -5.17
C PRO A 63 21.48 1.51 -6.31
N ALA A 64 22.36 1.15 -7.24
CA ALA A 64 22.79 2.07 -8.31
C ALA A 64 21.61 2.54 -9.17
N TRP A 65 20.61 1.67 -9.37
CA TRP A 65 19.41 1.97 -10.15
C TRP A 65 18.51 3.05 -9.51
N ALA A 66 18.55 3.20 -8.18
CA ALA A 66 17.71 4.18 -7.46
C ALA A 66 18.23 5.62 -7.58
N LYS A 67 19.51 5.78 -7.96
CA LYS A 67 20.14 7.11 -8.07
C LYS A 67 19.70 7.81 -9.35
N GLY A 68 18.87 8.85 -9.20
CA GLY A 68 18.35 9.63 -10.31
C GLY A 68 17.17 8.98 -11.04
N ALA A 69 16.62 7.86 -10.51
CA ALA A 69 15.49 7.18 -11.10
C ALA A 69 14.22 8.04 -11.11
N VAL A 70 13.50 8.02 -12.22
CA VAL A 70 12.15 8.58 -12.35
C VAL A 70 11.14 7.55 -11.85
N MET A 71 10.53 7.82 -10.71
CA MET A 71 9.52 6.94 -10.09
C MET A 71 8.12 7.46 -10.39
N TYR A 72 7.25 6.60 -10.92
CA TYR A 72 5.85 6.92 -11.19
C TYR A 72 4.94 6.12 -10.26
N GLN A 73 4.21 6.81 -9.38
CA GLN A 73 3.26 6.17 -8.47
C GLN A 73 1.91 5.96 -9.17
N ILE A 74 1.39 4.74 -9.11
CA ILE A 74 0.10 4.37 -9.67
C ILE A 74 -0.91 4.10 -8.54
N TYR A 75 -1.95 4.95 -8.46
CA TYR A 75 -3.19 4.65 -7.77
C TYR A 75 -4.08 3.89 -8.75
N ILE A 76 -4.14 2.57 -8.61
CA ILE A 76 -4.64 1.65 -9.67
C ILE A 76 -6.06 1.97 -10.11
N ASP A 77 -7.02 2.15 -9.20
CA ASP A 77 -8.43 2.46 -9.49
C ASP A 77 -8.61 3.71 -10.37
N ARG A 78 -7.62 4.62 -10.36
CA ARG A 78 -7.66 5.93 -11.04
C ARG A 78 -6.68 6.05 -12.20
N PHE A 79 -6.08 4.95 -12.65
CA PHE A 79 -5.07 4.99 -13.71
C PHE A 79 -5.67 4.72 -15.09
N TYR A 80 -6.16 3.52 -15.36
CA TYR A 80 -6.79 3.15 -16.62
C TYR A 80 -7.56 1.84 -16.47
N ASN A 81 -8.83 1.81 -16.93
CA ASN A 81 -9.65 0.61 -16.96
C ASN A 81 -9.37 -0.18 -18.25
N GLY A 82 -8.77 -1.34 -18.13
CA GLY A 82 -8.40 -2.23 -19.24
C GLY A 82 -9.30 -3.44 -19.41
N ASP A 83 -10.02 -3.85 -18.34
CA ASP A 83 -10.93 -5.00 -18.30
C ASP A 83 -12.19 -4.66 -17.48
N PRO A 84 -13.23 -4.08 -18.08
CA PRO A 84 -14.45 -3.70 -17.36
C PRO A 84 -15.22 -4.85 -16.69
N ASP A 85 -14.87 -6.11 -16.99
CA ASP A 85 -15.54 -7.29 -16.41
C ASP A 85 -15.06 -7.56 -14.99
N ASN A 86 -13.92 -6.98 -14.56
CA ASN A 86 -13.45 -7.09 -13.18
C ASN A 86 -13.93 -5.94 -12.27
N ASP A 87 -14.57 -4.90 -12.80
CA ASP A 87 -14.99 -3.73 -12.03
C ASP A 87 -15.84 -4.10 -10.80
N VAL A 88 -15.63 -3.36 -9.69
CA VAL A 88 -16.56 -3.36 -8.56
C VAL A 88 -17.93 -2.88 -9.03
N LEU A 89 -18.97 -3.64 -8.74
CA LEU A 89 -20.33 -3.32 -9.14
C LEU A 89 -21.04 -2.47 -8.06
N THR A 90 -21.95 -1.61 -8.49
CA THR A 90 -22.85 -0.93 -7.55
C THR A 90 -23.63 -1.97 -6.75
N ASP A 91 -23.74 -1.78 -5.43
CA ASP A 91 -24.40 -2.70 -4.49
C ASP A 91 -23.71 -4.07 -4.33
N GLU A 92 -22.44 -4.20 -4.71
CA GLU A 92 -21.73 -5.46 -4.58
C GLU A 92 -21.46 -5.82 -3.10
N TYR A 93 -21.13 -4.84 -2.29
CA TYR A 93 -20.96 -4.94 -0.82
C TYR A 93 -21.17 -3.58 -0.17
N THR A 94 -21.05 -3.52 1.17
CA THR A 94 -21.06 -2.26 1.92
C THR A 94 -19.67 -1.95 2.46
N TYR A 95 -19.30 -0.69 2.45
CA TYR A 95 -18.04 -0.21 3.03
C TYR A 95 -18.28 1.10 3.82
N ILE A 96 -17.84 1.13 5.08
CA ILE A 96 -18.08 2.26 5.99
C ILE A 96 -19.58 2.67 5.99
N GLY A 97 -20.45 1.68 6.23
CA GLY A 97 -21.88 1.89 6.48
C GLY A 97 -22.74 2.25 5.27
N GLU A 98 -22.22 2.18 4.03
CA GLU A 98 -22.99 2.41 2.81
C GLU A 98 -22.56 1.45 1.69
N HIS A 99 -23.42 1.26 0.70
CA HIS A 99 -23.12 0.45 -0.47
C HIS A 99 -22.02 1.10 -1.32
N VAL A 100 -21.17 0.25 -1.90
CA VAL A 100 -20.17 0.68 -2.89
C VAL A 100 -20.84 1.04 -4.21
N ASN A 101 -20.16 1.87 -5.01
CA ASN A 101 -20.70 2.40 -6.25
C ASN A 101 -19.66 2.37 -7.38
N ARG A 102 -20.05 1.78 -8.51
CA ARG A 102 -19.28 1.86 -9.76
C ARG A 102 -19.49 3.24 -10.40
N VAL A 103 -18.40 3.93 -10.72
CA VAL A 103 -18.42 5.20 -11.46
C VAL A 103 -18.24 4.90 -12.95
N THR A 104 -19.25 5.25 -13.75
CA THR A 104 -19.25 5.02 -15.21
C THR A 104 -18.73 6.23 -15.98
N ASP A 105 -18.77 7.43 -15.40
CA ASP A 105 -18.20 8.64 -15.97
C ASP A 105 -16.80 8.86 -15.40
N TRP A 106 -15.77 8.50 -16.16
CA TRP A 106 -14.37 8.68 -15.77
C TRP A 106 -13.99 10.13 -15.47
N GLY A 107 -14.69 11.10 -16.06
CA GLY A 107 -14.50 12.53 -15.84
C GLY A 107 -15.15 13.09 -14.56
N LYS A 108 -15.95 12.28 -13.86
CA LYS A 108 -16.60 12.68 -12.61
C LYS A 108 -15.56 12.99 -11.52
N TYR A 109 -15.72 14.11 -10.80
CA TYR A 109 -14.92 14.35 -9.60
C TYR A 109 -15.33 13.41 -8.46
N PRO A 110 -14.37 12.87 -7.67
CA PRO A 110 -14.67 12.04 -6.52
C PRO A 110 -15.52 12.78 -5.49
N ALA A 111 -16.46 12.05 -4.86
CA ALA A 111 -17.24 12.58 -3.73
C ALA A 111 -16.36 12.81 -2.49
N VAL A 112 -16.87 13.53 -1.49
CA VAL A 112 -16.16 13.78 -0.20
C VAL A 112 -15.79 12.46 0.49
N MET A 113 -16.66 11.44 0.44
CA MET A 113 -16.40 10.07 0.88
C MET A 113 -16.15 9.14 -0.31
N GLY A 114 -15.29 9.55 -1.22
CA GLY A 114 -15.00 8.85 -2.47
C GLY A 114 -14.30 7.50 -2.33
N VAL A 115 -14.04 7.02 -1.12
CA VAL A 115 -13.44 5.69 -0.84
C VAL A 115 -14.31 4.51 -1.27
N ARG A 116 -15.61 4.76 -1.49
CA ARG A 116 -16.61 3.79 -1.96
C ARG A 116 -16.93 3.91 -3.46
N GLU A 117 -16.32 4.87 -4.14
CA GLU A 117 -16.50 5.10 -5.57
C GLU A 117 -15.36 4.46 -6.36
N PHE A 118 -15.69 3.49 -7.21
CA PHE A 118 -14.73 2.74 -8.00
C PHE A 118 -14.80 3.17 -9.47
N TYR A 119 -13.65 3.57 -10.02
CA TYR A 119 -13.51 3.98 -11.42
C TYR A 119 -13.03 2.82 -12.31
N GLY A 120 -12.61 1.73 -11.71
CA GLY A 120 -12.31 0.49 -12.41
C GLY A 120 -10.92 0.45 -13.07
N GLY A 121 -9.99 1.32 -12.67
CA GLY A 121 -8.59 1.14 -13.11
C GLY A 121 -8.01 -0.18 -12.61
N ASP A 122 -7.25 -0.88 -13.45
CA ASP A 122 -6.83 -2.26 -13.24
C ASP A 122 -5.44 -2.60 -13.82
N LEU A 123 -4.96 -3.82 -13.57
CA LEU A 123 -3.67 -4.31 -14.05
C LEU A 123 -3.65 -4.52 -15.59
N ALA A 124 -4.79 -4.85 -16.20
CA ALA A 124 -4.91 -4.94 -17.65
C ALA A 124 -4.72 -3.55 -18.29
N GLY A 125 -5.26 -2.51 -17.63
CA GLY A 125 -5.04 -1.12 -18.01
C GLY A 125 -3.58 -0.68 -17.88
N VAL A 126 -2.90 -1.12 -16.82
CA VAL A 126 -1.45 -0.87 -16.70
C VAL A 126 -0.68 -1.52 -17.84
N LEU A 127 -0.97 -2.78 -18.19
CA LEU A 127 -0.35 -3.45 -19.35
C LEU A 127 -0.56 -2.67 -20.64
N GLN A 128 -1.78 -2.14 -20.87
CA GLN A 128 -2.09 -1.34 -22.06
C GLN A 128 -1.36 0.02 -22.08
N LYS A 129 -0.87 0.48 -20.94
CA LYS A 129 -0.16 1.76 -20.78
C LYS A 129 1.35 1.62 -20.57
N MET A 130 1.92 0.42 -20.69
CA MET A 130 3.35 0.20 -20.51
C MET A 130 4.22 1.03 -21.46
N ASP A 131 3.84 1.13 -22.73
CA ASP A 131 4.58 1.94 -23.70
C ASP A 131 4.50 3.44 -23.36
N TYR A 132 3.34 3.93 -22.88
CA TYR A 132 3.21 5.30 -22.39
C TYR A 132 4.16 5.57 -21.20
N LEU A 133 4.26 4.65 -20.25
CA LEU A 133 5.16 4.79 -19.10
C LEU A 133 6.63 4.78 -19.54
N GLN A 134 6.99 3.94 -20.49
CA GLN A 134 8.34 3.88 -21.08
C GLN A 134 8.67 5.18 -21.83
N ASP A 135 7.78 5.68 -22.68
CA ASP A 135 7.96 6.94 -23.44
C ASP A 135 8.06 8.16 -22.52
N LEU A 136 7.39 8.11 -21.36
CA LEU A 136 7.51 9.14 -20.31
C LEU A 136 8.87 9.11 -19.60
N GLY A 137 9.66 8.06 -19.79
CA GLY A 137 10.98 7.90 -19.16
C GLY A 137 10.90 7.39 -17.71
N VAL A 138 9.90 6.57 -17.39
CA VAL A 138 9.74 5.96 -16.07
C VAL A 138 10.77 4.85 -15.89
N ASP A 139 11.54 4.91 -14.81
CA ASP A 139 12.48 3.86 -14.40
C ASP A 139 11.87 2.89 -13.39
N VAL A 140 10.93 3.38 -12.58
CA VAL A 140 10.32 2.63 -11.49
C VAL A 140 8.81 2.87 -11.43
N ILE A 141 8.03 1.81 -11.48
CA ILE A 141 6.60 1.85 -11.19
C ILE A 141 6.40 1.54 -9.71
N TYR A 142 5.84 2.49 -8.96
CA TYR A 142 5.44 2.30 -7.57
C TYR A 142 3.91 2.13 -7.51
N PHE A 143 3.45 0.94 -7.17
CA PHE A 143 2.03 0.71 -6.98
C PHE A 143 1.60 1.03 -5.55
N ASN A 144 0.50 1.80 -5.38
CA ASN A 144 -0.30 1.71 -4.16
C ASN A 144 -0.66 0.23 -3.91
N PRO A 145 -1.07 -0.16 -2.69
CA PRO A 145 -1.36 -1.56 -2.41
C PRO A 145 -2.27 -2.19 -3.48
N LEU A 146 -1.95 -3.41 -3.91
CA LEU A 146 -2.71 -4.18 -4.92
C LEU A 146 -3.41 -5.40 -4.32
N PHE A 147 -3.17 -5.67 -3.04
CA PHE A 147 -3.76 -6.82 -2.33
C PHE A 147 -5.27 -6.70 -2.22
N VAL A 148 -5.95 -7.85 -2.01
CA VAL A 148 -7.40 -7.85 -1.78
C VAL A 148 -7.75 -6.85 -0.69
N SER A 149 -8.68 -5.93 -1.01
CA SER A 149 -9.04 -4.82 -0.12
C SER A 149 -10.38 -4.21 -0.52
N PRO A 150 -11.26 -3.87 0.44
CA PRO A 150 -12.61 -3.36 0.15
C PRO A 150 -12.64 -1.90 -0.32
N SER A 151 -11.58 -1.12 -0.11
CA SER A 151 -11.53 0.27 -0.57
C SER A 151 -10.89 0.39 -1.94
N ASN A 152 -11.17 1.50 -2.62
CA ASN A 152 -10.53 1.83 -3.88
C ASN A 152 -9.04 2.15 -3.73
N HIS A 153 -8.60 2.66 -2.57
CA HIS A 153 -7.20 2.98 -2.27
C HIS A 153 -6.38 1.79 -1.77
N LYS A 154 -7.02 0.74 -1.29
CA LYS A 154 -6.46 -0.56 -0.87
C LYS A 154 -5.46 -0.54 0.30
N TYR A 155 -5.47 0.54 1.13
CA TYR A 155 -4.67 0.58 2.36
C TYR A 155 -5.28 -0.18 3.54
N ASP A 156 -6.46 -0.77 3.39
CA ASP A 156 -7.19 -1.59 4.35
C ASP A 156 -7.19 -3.07 3.90
N ILE A 157 -6.00 -3.67 3.91
CA ILE A 157 -5.74 -4.98 3.31
C ILE A 157 -6.60 -6.06 3.96
N GLN A 158 -7.31 -6.82 3.10
CA GLN A 158 -8.16 -7.96 3.46
C GLN A 158 -7.41 -9.28 3.37
N ASP A 159 -6.55 -9.45 2.37
CA ASP A 159 -5.73 -10.63 2.17
C ASP A 159 -4.35 -10.23 1.63
N TYR A 160 -3.28 -10.47 2.40
CA TYR A 160 -1.91 -10.15 2.02
C TYR A 160 -1.28 -11.13 1.02
N ASP A 161 -1.90 -12.31 0.84
CA ASP A 161 -1.33 -13.36 -0.01
C ASP A 161 -1.68 -13.19 -1.48
N ASN A 162 -2.71 -12.39 -1.80
CA ASN A 162 -3.28 -12.36 -3.14
C ASN A 162 -3.56 -10.95 -3.65
N ILE A 163 -3.39 -10.78 -4.95
CA ILE A 163 -3.83 -9.60 -5.69
C ILE A 163 -5.36 -9.57 -5.75
N ASP A 164 -5.94 -8.38 -5.59
CA ASP A 164 -7.40 -8.20 -5.62
C ASP A 164 -7.98 -8.52 -7.00
N PRO A 165 -8.94 -9.43 -7.11
CA PRO A 165 -9.58 -9.77 -8.38
C PRO A 165 -10.28 -8.61 -9.08
N HIS A 166 -10.72 -7.56 -8.34
CA HIS A 166 -11.33 -6.36 -8.91
C HIS A 166 -10.36 -5.44 -9.66
N ILE A 167 -9.07 -5.66 -9.49
CA ILE A 167 -8.02 -5.02 -10.29
C ILE A 167 -7.17 -6.03 -11.04
N GLY A 168 -7.45 -7.32 -10.82
CA GLY A 168 -6.79 -8.48 -11.39
C GLY A 168 -7.65 -9.13 -12.47
N LYS A 169 -7.97 -10.42 -12.25
CA LYS A 169 -8.75 -11.22 -13.20
C LYS A 169 -9.83 -12.03 -12.50
N ILE A 170 -11.09 -11.88 -12.92
CA ILE A 170 -12.20 -12.69 -12.49
C ILE A 170 -12.47 -13.76 -13.56
N VAL A 171 -12.35 -15.04 -13.18
CA VAL A 171 -12.56 -16.19 -14.08
C VAL A 171 -13.70 -17.09 -13.64
N ASP A 172 -14.19 -16.92 -12.42
CA ASP A 172 -15.34 -17.64 -11.86
C ASP A 172 -16.22 -16.61 -11.14
N GLU A 173 -17.37 -16.30 -11.73
CA GLU A 173 -18.28 -15.30 -11.21
C GLU A 173 -19.62 -15.92 -10.81
N GLN A 174 -19.88 -15.94 -9.51
CA GLN A 174 -21.10 -16.48 -8.93
C GLN A 174 -21.64 -15.54 -7.84
N GLY A 175 -22.86 -15.84 -7.38
CA GLY A 175 -23.51 -15.10 -6.31
C GLY A 175 -24.24 -13.84 -6.78
N ASP A 176 -24.85 -13.16 -5.82
CA ASP A 176 -25.77 -12.05 -6.04
C ASP A 176 -25.25 -10.75 -5.39
N LEU A 177 -25.67 -9.62 -5.94
CA LEU A 177 -25.51 -8.31 -5.34
C LEU A 177 -26.38 -8.18 -4.09
N LEU A 178 -25.99 -7.28 -3.19
CA LEU A 178 -26.84 -6.95 -2.04
C LEU A 178 -28.17 -6.36 -2.50
N GLN A 179 -29.25 -6.79 -1.85
CA GLN A 179 -30.57 -6.25 -2.09
C GLN A 179 -30.74 -4.89 -1.36
N PRO A 180 -31.67 -4.04 -1.82
CA PRO A 180 -31.98 -2.80 -1.13
C PRO A 180 -32.27 -3.02 0.36
N GLY A 181 -31.50 -2.32 1.23
CA GLY A 181 -31.62 -2.44 2.69
C GLY A 181 -30.81 -3.57 3.34
N GLN A 182 -30.14 -4.42 2.56
CA GLN A 182 -29.14 -5.35 3.10
C GLN A 182 -27.83 -4.59 3.35
N MET A 183 -27.36 -4.60 4.60
CA MET A 183 -26.18 -3.85 5.03
C MET A 183 -25.05 -4.75 5.55
N GLU A 184 -25.28 -6.07 5.64
CA GLU A 184 -24.30 -7.00 6.19
C GLU A 184 -23.57 -7.74 5.07
N ASN A 185 -22.23 -7.64 5.04
CA ASN A 185 -21.37 -8.19 4.00
C ASN A 185 -21.37 -9.74 3.94
N ARG A 186 -21.79 -10.43 4.99
CA ARG A 186 -22.02 -11.89 4.93
C ARG A 186 -23.04 -12.32 3.87
N TYR A 187 -23.89 -11.40 3.39
CA TYR A 187 -24.87 -11.63 2.33
C TYR A 187 -24.39 -11.17 0.95
N ALA A 188 -23.24 -10.52 0.88
CA ALA A 188 -22.60 -10.07 -0.35
C ALA A 188 -21.95 -11.24 -1.10
N THR A 189 -22.76 -12.21 -1.53
CA THR A 189 -22.26 -13.51 -2.03
C THR A 189 -21.45 -13.38 -3.32
N LYS A 190 -21.75 -12.39 -4.17
CA LYS A 190 -20.92 -12.06 -5.34
C LYS A 190 -19.53 -11.58 -4.94
N TYR A 191 -19.44 -10.62 -4.02
CA TYR A 191 -18.18 -10.13 -3.48
C TYR A 191 -17.36 -11.27 -2.86
N ILE A 192 -18.00 -12.07 -1.99
CA ILE A 192 -17.33 -13.21 -1.34
C ILE A 192 -16.78 -14.18 -2.39
N ASN A 193 -17.56 -14.52 -3.43
CA ASN A 193 -17.06 -15.37 -4.51
C ASN A 193 -15.87 -14.74 -5.21
N ARG A 194 -15.92 -13.45 -5.56
CA ARG A 194 -14.82 -12.77 -6.27
C ARG A 194 -13.52 -12.78 -5.46
N VAL A 195 -13.57 -12.45 -4.15
CA VAL A 195 -12.38 -12.25 -3.31
C VAL A 195 -11.91 -13.47 -2.52
N ALA A 196 -12.69 -14.55 -2.45
CA ALA A 196 -12.33 -15.76 -1.73
C ALA A 196 -12.18 -16.99 -2.63
N ASN A 197 -12.59 -16.93 -3.90
CA ASN A 197 -12.45 -18.04 -4.84
C ASN A 197 -11.00 -18.14 -5.32
N LYS A 198 -10.37 -19.28 -5.02
CA LYS A 198 -8.96 -19.53 -5.38
C LYS A 198 -8.66 -19.34 -6.87
N LYS A 199 -9.58 -19.65 -7.78
CA LYS A 199 -9.34 -19.47 -9.23
C LYS A 199 -9.18 -18.00 -9.59
N ASN A 200 -9.97 -17.11 -8.98
CA ASN A 200 -9.89 -15.67 -9.19
C ASN A 200 -8.60 -15.11 -8.61
N LEU A 201 -8.24 -15.56 -7.40
CA LEU A 201 -7.00 -15.14 -6.72
C LEU A 201 -5.77 -15.58 -7.53
N ASP A 202 -5.69 -16.84 -7.95
CA ASP A 202 -4.60 -17.38 -8.76
C ASP A 202 -4.48 -16.62 -10.10
N ALA A 203 -5.59 -16.40 -10.81
CA ALA A 203 -5.60 -15.67 -12.08
C ALA A 203 -5.14 -14.21 -11.92
N SER A 204 -5.47 -13.58 -10.79
CA SER A 204 -5.06 -12.22 -10.49
C SER A 204 -3.56 -12.14 -10.17
N ASN A 205 -3.03 -13.10 -9.42
CA ASN A 205 -1.60 -13.22 -9.14
C ASN A 205 -0.79 -13.45 -10.44
N GLU A 206 -1.31 -14.30 -11.33
CA GLU A 206 -0.70 -14.55 -12.66
C GLU A 206 -0.67 -13.28 -13.52
N LEU A 207 -1.76 -12.49 -13.51
CA LEU A 207 -1.80 -11.22 -14.25
C LEU A 207 -0.80 -10.20 -13.68
N PHE A 208 -0.64 -10.12 -12.37
CA PHE A 208 0.37 -9.26 -11.77
C PHE A 208 1.79 -9.71 -12.12
N ALA A 209 2.07 -11.00 -12.13
CA ALA A 209 3.36 -11.53 -12.60
C ALA A 209 3.65 -11.11 -14.05
N GLN A 210 2.64 -11.09 -14.93
CA GLN A 210 2.79 -10.59 -16.32
C GLN A 210 3.10 -9.10 -16.35
N VAL A 211 2.45 -8.28 -15.49
CA VAL A 211 2.74 -6.83 -15.35
C VAL A 211 4.21 -6.62 -14.98
N VAL A 212 4.70 -7.36 -13.99
CA VAL A 212 6.10 -7.29 -13.55
C VAL A 212 7.06 -7.69 -14.67
N GLU A 213 6.77 -8.79 -15.37
CA GLU A 213 7.58 -9.26 -16.51
C GLU A 213 7.63 -8.20 -17.63
N GLU A 214 6.51 -7.61 -18.01
CA GLU A 214 6.43 -6.57 -19.04
C GLU A 214 7.15 -5.28 -18.65
N ALA A 215 7.09 -4.88 -17.37
CA ALA A 215 7.87 -3.77 -16.83
C ALA A 215 9.39 -4.07 -16.93
N HIS A 216 9.82 -5.26 -16.50
CA HIS A 216 11.22 -5.68 -16.55
C HIS A 216 11.77 -5.78 -17.99
N LYS A 217 10.99 -6.25 -18.96
CA LYS A 217 11.37 -6.26 -20.39
C LYS A 217 11.70 -4.86 -20.91
N ARG A 218 11.06 -3.83 -20.36
CA ARG A 218 11.29 -2.42 -20.70
C ARG A 218 12.35 -1.74 -19.81
N GLY A 219 13.00 -2.50 -18.92
CA GLY A 219 14.00 -1.97 -17.98
C GLY A 219 13.44 -1.26 -16.76
N MET A 220 12.12 -1.20 -16.62
CA MET A 220 11.46 -0.59 -15.46
C MET A 220 11.45 -1.54 -14.26
N LYS A 221 11.65 -1.00 -13.06
CA LYS A 221 11.50 -1.71 -11.79
C LYS A 221 10.08 -1.59 -11.28
N VAL A 222 9.65 -2.53 -10.42
CA VAL A 222 8.34 -2.50 -9.77
C VAL A 222 8.52 -2.50 -8.26
N ILE A 223 7.81 -1.59 -7.58
CA ILE A 223 7.69 -1.54 -6.12
C ILE A 223 6.22 -1.70 -5.77
N LEU A 224 5.93 -2.62 -4.86
CA LEU A 224 4.59 -2.84 -4.32
C LEU A 224 4.51 -2.29 -2.90
N ASP A 225 3.52 -1.42 -2.64
CA ASP A 225 3.27 -0.86 -1.30
C ASP A 225 2.73 -1.92 -0.35
N GLY A 226 3.35 -2.07 0.82
CA GLY A 226 2.93 -2.97 1.87
C GLY A 226 2.49 -2.22 3.13
N VAL A 227 1.24 -2.43 3.56
CA VAL A 227 0.68 -1.82 4.78
C VAL A 227 0.77 -2.83 5.91
N PHE A 228 1.75 -2.65 6.81
CA PHE A 228 2.06 -3.62 7.86
C PHE A 228 1.78 -3.14 9.29
N ASN A 229 1.30 -1.91 9.50
CA ASN A 229 0.90 -1.40 10.82
C ASN A 229 -0.55 -1.75 11.20
N HIS A 230 -1.40 -2.00 10.25
CA HIS A 230 -2.79 -2.42 10.40
C HIS A 230 -3.23 -3.27 9.20
N CYS A 231 -4.35 -3.96 9.35
CA CYS A 231 -5.10 -4.53 8.23
C CYS A 231 -6.48 -3.86 8.11
N GLY A 232 -7.30 -4.26 7.15
CA GLY A 232 -8.70 -3.86 7.08
C GLY A 232 -9.60 -4.65 8.02
N SER A 233 -10.80 -4.14 8.35
CA SER A 233 -11.82 -4.88 9.12
C SER A 233 -12.34 -6.11 8.36
N PHE A 234 -12.22 -6.12 7.04
CA PHE A 234 -12.54 -7.25 6.15
C PHE A 234 -11.46 -8.35 6.17
N ASN A 235 -10.28 -8.08 6.75
CA ASN A 235 -9.14 -9.01 6.70
C ASN A 235 -9.51 -10.39 7.26
N LYS A 236 -9.06 -11.44 6.58
CA LYS A 236 -9.35 -12.85 6.95
C LYS A 236 -8.92 -13.23 8.36
N TRP A 237 -7.93 -12.55 8.93
CA TRP A 237 -7.50 -12.80 10.32
C TRP A 237 -8.44 -12.17 11.35
N MET A 238 -9.07 -11.02 11.02
CA MET A 238 -10.06 -10.35 11.85
C MET A 238 -11.48 -10.86 11.55
N ASP A 239 -11.87 -10.84 10.29
CA ASP A 239 -13.18 -11.19 9.73
C ASP A 239 -14.36 -10.49 10.45
N ARG A 240 -14.22 -9.18 10.69
CA ARG A 240 -15.30 -8.39 11.31
C ARG A 240 -16.56 -8.37 10.44
N GLU A 241 -16.39 -8.37 9.13
CA GLU A 241 -17.48 -8.32 8.16
C GLU A 241 -18.08 -9.71 7.86
N ARG A 242 -17.54 -10.77 8.48
CA ARG A 242 -18.04 -12.14 8.41
C ARG A 242 -18.07 -12.73 6.99
N ILE A 243 -17.06 -12.36 6.21
CA ILE A 243 -16.87 -12.80 4.82
C ILE A 243 -16.35 -14.23 4.79
N TYR A 244 -15.41 -14.54 5.70
CA TYR A 244 -14.73 -15.82 5.76
C TYR A 244 -15.32 -16.80 6.76
N GLU A 245 -16.26 -16.39 7.63
CA GLU A 245 -16.82 -17.20 8.72
C GLU A 245 -17.32 -18.57 8.26
N ASN A 246 -17.89 -18.63 7.05
CA ASN A 246 -18.44 -19.86 6.45
C ASN A 246 -17.78 -20.20 5.10
N ALA A 247 -16.68 -19.54 4.73
CA ALA A 247 -15.98 -19.81 3.49
C ALA A 247 -15.11 -21.07 3.63
N GLU A 248 -15.16 -21.94 2.63
CA GLU A 248 -14.37 -23.19 2.63
C GLU A 248 -12.86 -22.86 2.54
N GLY A 249 -12.08 -23.53 3.38
CA GLY A 249 -10.62 -23.37 3.40
C GLY A 249 -10.11 -22.20 4.25
N TYR A 250 -10.98 -21.50 4.98
CA TYR A 250 -10.62 -20.40 5.88
C TYR A 250 -10.92 -20.74 7.34
N ASP A 251 -10.00 -20.36 8.22
CA ASP A 251 -10.21 -20.37 9.67
C ASP A 251 -11.10 -19.19 10.09
N LYS A 252 -11.81 -19.35 11.21
CA LYS A 252 -12.59 -18.23 11.78
C LYS A 252 -11.68 -17.10 12.20
N GLY A 253 -12.03 -15.87 11.84
CA GLY A 253 -11.31 -14.66 12.23
C GLY A 253 -11.35 -14.39 13.75
N ALA A 254 -10.43 -13.56 14.21
CA ALA A 254 -10.29 -13.23 15.64
C ALA A 254 -11.50 -12.47 16.20
N TYR A 255 -12.23 -11.73 15.39
CA TYR A 255 -13.51 -11.11 15.77
C TYR A 255 -14.58 -12.14 16.06
N VAL A 256 -14.65 -13.20 15.24
CA VAL A 256 -15.70 -14.21 15.28
C VAL A 256 -15.56 -15.16 16.46
N SER A 257 -14.31 -15.57 16.81
CA SER A 257 -14.07 -16.59 17.83
C SER A 257 -12.83 -16.30 18.70
N ALA A 258 -12.97 -16.56 20.00
CA ALA A 258 -11.85 -16.55 20.94
C ALA A 258 -10.80 -17.63 20.62
N ASP A 259 -11.22 -18.74 19.99
CA ASP A 259 -10.37 -19.88 19.61
C ASP A 259 -9.71 -19.69 18.23
N SER A 260 -9.85 -18.52 17.62
CA SER A 260 -9.23 -18.19 16.33
C SER A 260 -7.71 -18.37 16.40
N PRO A 261 -7.06 -18.99 15.39
CA PRO A 261 -5.58 -19.04 15.31
C PRO A 261 -4.96 -17.66 15.14
N TYR A 262 -5.74 -16.64 14.80
CA TYR A 262 -5.33 -15.25 14.63
C TYR A 262 -5.61 -14.38 15.86
N ARG A 263 -6.09 -14.99 16.97
CA ARG A 263 -6.50 -14.26 18.18
C ARG A 263 -5.44 -13.28 18.68
N ASN A 264 -4.17 -13.69 18.68
CA ASN A 264 -3.05 -12.91 19.20
C ASN A 264 -2.44 -11.94 18.17
N TYR A 265 -3.00 -11.86 16.95
CA TYR A 265 -2.61 -10.86 15.95
C TYR A 265 -3.12 -9.48 16.30
N PHE A 266 -4.05 -9.40 17.27
CA PHE A 266 -4.74 -8.18 17.69
C PHE A 266 -4.83 -8.09 19.21
N ASP A 267 -4.89 -6.86 19.73
CA ASP A 267 -5.14 -6.59 21.14
C ASP A 267 -6.63 -6.42 21.41
N PHE A 268 -7.22 -7.30 22.21
CA PHE A 268 -8.61 -7.24 22.63
C PHE A 268 -8.71 -6.93 24.12
N HIS A 269 -9.49 -5.93 24.49
CA HIS A 269 -9.60 -5.43 25.86
C HIS A 269 -10.68 -6.13 26.68
N ASN A 270 -11.67 -6.78 26.05
CA ASN A 270 -12.75 -7.50 26.73
C ASN A 270 -12.80 -8.96 26.34
N GLN A 271 -12.27 -9.83 27.20
CA GLN A 271 -12.23 -11.26 26.95
C GLN A 271 -13.62 -11.96 27.00
N ALA A 272 -14.62 -11.31 27.61
CA ALA A 272 -15.98 -11.86 27.71
C ALA A 272 -16.89 -11.46 26.54
N ALA A 273 -16.38 -10.67 25.57
CA ALA A 273 -17.21 -10.11 24.48
C ALA A 273 -17.39 -11.06 23.28
N TRP A 274 -16.76 -12.24 23.25
CA TRP A 274 -17.00 -13.22 22.19
C TRP A 274 -18.37 -13.94 22.33
N PRO A 275 -18.92 -14.33 21.18
CA PRO A 275 -18.48 -14.13 19.79
C PRO A 275 -18.71 -12.69 19.31
N TYR A 276 -18.00 -12.30 18.24
CA TYR A 276 -18.09 -10.98 17.58
C TYR A 276 -17.54 -9.84 18.44
N ASN A 277 -16.27 -9.98 18.86
CA ASN A 277 -15.64 -9.08 19.80
C ASN A 277 -15.12 -7.78 19.12
N ASN A 278 -15.74 -6.65 19.44
CA ASN A 278 -15.37 -5.31 18.96
C ASN A 278 -14.30 -4.59 19.80
N SER A 279 -13.77 -5.21 20.87
CA SER A 279 -12.88 -4.53 21.82
C SER A 279 -11.42 -4.54 21.40
N TYR A 280 -11.13 -4.54 20.11
CA TYR A 280 -9.76 -4.50 19.60
C TYR A 280 -9.24 -3.07 19.37
N ASP A 281 -7.91 -2.93 19.34
CA ASP A 281 -7.27 -1.67 18.99
C ASP A 281 -7.33 -1.39 17.48
N GLY A 282 -7.76 -0.18 17.13
CA GLY A 282 -7.70 0.33 15.77
C GLY A 282 -6.52 1.30 15.56
N TRP A 283 -5.94 1.31 14.37
CA TRP A 283 -4.94 2.30 13.97
C TRP A 283 -5.54 3.70 14.03
N TRP A 284 -4.91 4.60 14.81
CA TRP A 284 -5.44 5.94 15.12
C TRP A 284 -6.87 5.93 15.68
N GLY A 285 -7.29 4.84 16.31
CA GLY A 285 -8.64 4.68 16.86
C GLY A 285 -9.73 4.33 15.83
N HIS A 286 -9.37 4.06 14.58
CA HIS A 286 -10.33 3.62 13.56
C HIS A 286 -10.60 2.12 13.68
N ASP A 287 -11.83 1.75 13.94
CA ASP A 287 -12.27 0.36 14.06
C ASP A 287 -12.27 -0.40 12.72
N THR A 288 -12.28 0.33 11.60
CA THR A 288 -12.11 -0.24 10.25
C THR A 288 -10.67 -0.62 9.92
N LEU A 289 -9.70 -0.23 10.77
CA LEU A 289 -8.28 -0.47 10.60
C LEU A 289 -7.68 -1.19 11.82
N PRO A 290 -7.98 -2.49 12.04
CA PRO A 290 -7.43 -3.25 13.15
C PRO A 290 -5.90 -3.19 13.19
N LYS A 291 -5.34 -2.72 14.32
CA LYS A 291 -3.91 -2.61 14.52
C LYS A 291 -3.30 -4.01 14.70
N LEU A 292 -2.20 -4.27 14.00
CA LEU A 292 -1.46 -5.53 14.11
C LEU A 292 -0.56 -5.52 15.36
N ASN A 293 -0.61 -6.62 16.13
CA ASN A 293 0.14 -6.79 17.38
C ASN A 293 1.34 -7.71 17.18
N TYR A 294 2.47 -7.15 16.81
CA TYR A 294 3.72 -7.88 16.62
C TYR A 294 4.33 -8.36 17.95
N GLU A 295 4.16 -7.62 19.05
CA GLU A 295 4.65 -8.00 20.37
C GLU A 295 3.89 -9.22 20.91
N GLY A 296 2.63 -9.38 20.52
CA GLY A 296 1.75 -10.48 20.93
C GLY A 296 1.88 -11.76 20.10
N SER A 297 2.55 -11.69 18.92
CA SER A 297 2.57 -12.83 17.98
C SER A 297 3.82 -12.89 17.11
N GLU A 298 4.78 -13.71 17.51
CA GLU A 298 5.96 -14.06 16.69
C GLU A 298 5.54 -14.66 15.33
N LYS A 299 4.45 -15.42 15.29
CA LYS A 299 3.92 -16.00 14.03
C LYS A 299 3.51 -14.91 13.04
N LEU A 300 2.88 -13.82 13.51
CA LEU A 300 2.53 -12.67 12.68
C LEU A 300 3.79 -11.96 12.17
N GLU A 301 4.75 -11.72 13.04
CA GLU A 301 6.02 -11.07 12.69
C GLU A 301 6.75 -11.88 11.61
N GLN A 302 6.93 -13.18 11.80
CA GLN A 302 7.58 -14.06 10.81
C GLN A 302 6.83 -14.10 9.49
N TYR A 303 5.49 -14.09 9.52
CA TYR A 303 4.68 -14.06 8.31
C TYR A 303 4.91 -12.76 7.52
N ILE A 304 4.84 -11.60 8.16
CA ILE A 304 5.06 -10.31 7.50
C ILE A 304 6.50 -10.19 6.96
N LEU A 305 7.50 -10.63 7.74
CA LEU A 305 8.89 -10.67 7.27
C LEU A 305 9.05 -11.58 6.05
N SER A 306 8.32 -12.70 5.98
CA SER A 306 8.36 -13.57 4.80
C SER A 306 7.84 -12.88 3.54
N LEU A 307 6.80 -12.06 3.64
CA LEU A 307 6.28 -11.28 2.50
C LEU A 307 7.31 -10.27 2.00
N ILE A 308 8.01 -9.58 2.89
CA ILE A 308 9.05 -8.61 2.54
C ILE A 308 10.21 -9.31 1.83
N HIS A 309 10.66 -10.46 2.34
CA HIS A 309 11.78 -11.21 1.75
C HIS A 309 11.45 -11.89 0.41
N ILE A 310 10.19 -12.25 0.17
CA ILE A 310 9.74 -12.81 -1.12
C ILE A 310 9.73 -11.71 -2.20
N SER A 311 9.51 -10.47 -1.80
CA SER A 311 9.43 -9.32 -2.70
C SER A 311 10.79 -8.72 -3.07
N GLU A 312 11.88 -9.15 -2.40
CA GLU A 312 13.25 -8.73 -2.73
C GLU A 312 13.88 -9.72 -3.71
N PRO A 313 14.38 -9.28 -4.87
CA PRO A 313 15.07 -10.12 -5.83
C PRO A 313 16.45 -10.58 -5.37
#